data_7bd9a41bc8fd374742af4d94acfd0b1c
#
_entry.id   7bd9a41bc8fd374742af4d94acfd0b1c
#
_cell.length_a   1.000
_cell.length_b   1.000
_cell.length_c   1.000
_cell.angle_alpha   90.00
_cell.angle_beta   90.00
_cell.angle_gamma   90.00
#
_symmetry.space_group_name_H-M   'P 1'
#
loop_
_entity.id
_entity.type
_entity.pdbx_description
1 polymer ?
#
loop_
_entity_poly.entity_id
_entity_poly.type
_entity_poly.pdbx_seq_one_letter_code
_entity_poly.pdbx_strand_id
1 'polypeptide(L)'
;MGYRSVDQLEQFDFHDSDWKLNSREGDAVTFAVENLNIHKGTDHNDEDWDMELSPARMTFRGFRLVCFEPGRSWTTDETGKSVPVGPRVLYTGEEGMELLAKESFQVFHLKREGDHWEIGCCGVEPYFTVEFDFDSVEITWGDYAKKAWYELHRYYPFQVTLDTADGAVREKLEISVHEEDVYRVGMGWIKGPSVAAGIQWNGKRYLGDGTDDFLWIDAVADLQKKLPEGVTIRSCLTCRYGNLCPCGNEPGKVYCLKGESVTCKMDVVRFFDGDDWIQRKKAYFDFCEDWEAVSADHYTYNDFEDET
;
A
#
# COMPACT_ATOMS: atom_id res chain seq x y z
N MET A 1 -24.77 -10.15 -20.03
CA MET A 1 -23.95 -9.75 -21.21
C MET A 1 -22.57 -9.51 -20.68
N GLY A 2 -21.53 -10.06 -21.27
CA GLY A 2 -20.16 -9.80 -20.78
C GLY A 2 -19.55 -8.62 -21.53
N TYR A 3 -18.58 -8.01 -20.93
CA TYR A 3 -17.77 -6.93 -21.49
C TYR A 3 -16.52 -7.49 -22.17
N ARG A 4 -15.99 -6.76 -23.14
CA ARG A 4 -14.78 -7.11 -23.87
C ARG A 4 -14.03 -5.87 -24.31
N SER A 5 -12.76 -5.76 -23.92
CA SER A 5 -11.83 -4.71 -24.36
C SER A 5 -10.68 -5.35 -25.14
N VAL A 6 -10.18 -4.68 -26.18
CA VAL A 6 -9.09 -5.17 -27.03
C VAL A 6 -8.07 -4.05 -27.20
N ASP A 7 -6.81 -4.33 -26.90
CA ASP A 7 -5.65 -3.45 -27.05
C ASP A 7 -5.77 -2.06 -26.38
N GLN A 8 -6.49 -2.01 -25.24
CA GLN A 8 -6.80 -0.79 -24.50
C GLN A 8 -6.35 -0.91 -23.02
N LEU A 9 -5.10 -1.34 -22.78
CA LEU A 9 -4.58 -1.54 -21.43
C LEU A 9 -4.61 -0.27 -20.58
N GLU A 10 -4.49 0.89 -21.20
CA GLU A 10 -4.54 2.20 -20.54
C GLU A 10 -5.89 2.53 -19.88
N GLN A 11 -6.94 1.78 -20.20
CA GLN A 11 -8.24 1.93 -19.55
C GLN A 11 -8.30 1.25 -18.16
N PHE A 12 -7.26 0.48 -17.79
CA PHE A 12 -7.26 -0.35 -16.59
C PHE A 12 -6.14 0.04 -15.64
N ASP A 13 -6.44 -0.06 -14.34
CA ASP A 13 -5.44 -0.03 -13.29
C ASP A 13 -5.14 -1.45 -12.82
N PHE A 14 -3.92 -1.88 -13.03
CA PHE A 14 -3.44 -3.22 -12.70
C PHE A 14 -2.82 -3.30 -11.29
N HIS A 15 -2.62 -2.17 -10.62
CA HIS A 15 -2.06 -2.16 -9.27
C HIS A 15 -2.95 -2.95 -8.31
N ASP A 16 -2.36 -3.82 -7.52
CA ASP A 16 -3.03 -4.72 -6.58
C ASP A 16 -3.93 -5.79 -7.22
N SER A 17 -3.93 -5.94 -8.55
CA SER A 17 -4.63 -7.05 -9.20
C SER A 17 -3.89 -8.38 -9.01
N ASP A 18 -4.68 -9.44 -8.78
CA ASP A 18 -4.16 -10.81 -8.61
C ASP A 18 -4.26 -11.57 -9.93
N TRP A 19 -3.14 -12.09 -10.38
CA TRP A 19 -3.05 -12.82 -11.65
C TRP A 19 -2.68 -14.27 -11.42
N LYS A 20 -3.27 -15.14 -12.22
CA LYS A 20 -2.93 -16.55 -12.29
C LYS A 20 -2.94 -17.01 -13.73
N LEU A 21 -1.86 -17.64 -14.18
CA LEU A 21 -1.84 -18.24 -15.50
C LEU A 21 -2.88 -19.37 -15.57
N ASN A 22 -3.88 -19.20 -16.46
CA ASN A 22 -5.01 -20.11 -16.61
C ASN A 22 -4.80 -21.13 -17.73
N SER A 23 -4.29 -20.67 -18.88
CA SER A 23 -4.02 -21.55 -20.02
C SER A 23 -2.94 -20.97 -20.94
N ARG A 24 -2.32 -21.87 -21.71
CA ARG A 24 -1.41 -21.57 -22.79
C ARG A 24 -1.77 -22.42 -24.00
N GLU A 25 -2.13 -21.77 -25.10
CA GLU A 25 -2.55 -22.42 -26.35
C GLU A 25 -1.81 -21.80 -27.53
N GLY A 26 -0.80 -22.53 -28.05
CA GLY A 26 0.09 -21.99 -29.06
C GLY A 26 0.88 -20.78 -28.55
N ASP A 27 0.70 -19.63 -29.19
CA ASP A 27 1.28 -18.34 -28.81
C ASP A 27 0.34 -17.47 -27.95
N ALA A 28 -0.83 -18.00 -27.60
CA ALA A 28 -1.76 -17.31 -26.72
C ALA A 28 -1.56 -17.74 -25.26
N VAL A 29 -1.49 -16.74 -24.37
CA VAL A 29 -1.40 -16.93 -22.92
C VAL A 29 -2.56 -16.22 -22.27
N THR A 30 -3.32 -16.95 -21.44
CA THR A 30 -4.49 -16.42 -20.73
C THR A 30 -4.27 -16.42 -19.23
N PHE A 31 -4.46 -15.29 -18.60
CA PHE A 31 -4.49 -15.13 -17.15
C PHE A 31 -5.94 -15.00 -16.66
N ALA A 32 -6.24 -15.63 -15.54
CA ALA A 32 -7.35 -15.26 -14.70
C ALA A 32 -6.89 -14.08 -13.85
N VAL A 33 -7.71 -13.02 -13.78
CA VAL A 33 -7.37 -11.76 -13.10
C VAL A 33 -8.50 -11.40 -12.15
N GLU A 34 -8.15 -11.12 -10.90
CA GLU A 34 -9.05 -10.63 -9.87
C GLU A 34 -8.59 -9.24 -9.41
N ASN A 35 -9.49 -8.47 -8.79
CA ASN A 35 -9.23 -7.11 -8.29
C ASN A 35 -8.74 -6.11 -9.36
N LEU A 36 -9.06 -6.35 -10.63
CA LEU A 36 -8.72 -5.44 -11.72
C LEU A 36 -9.70 -4.26 -11.73
N ASN A 37 -9.18 -3.04 -11.81
CA ASN A 37 -10.00 -1.84 -11.90
C ASN A 37 -10.03 -1.29 -13.33
N ILE A 38 -11.15 -0.67 -13.71
CA ILE A 38 -11.32 0.06 -14.97
C ILE A 38 -11.61 1.53 -14.65
N HIS A 39 -10.91 2.42 -15.33
CA HIS A 39 -11.06 3.85 -15.14
C HIS A 39 -12.41 4.37 -15.60
N LYS A 40 -12.95 5.34 -14.86
CA LYS A 40 -14.16 6.09 -15.23
C LYS A 40 -13.98 6.84 -16.54
N GLY A 41 -15.08 7.01 -17.27
CA GLY A 41 -15.08 7.75 -18.53
C GLY A 41 -14.37 7.04 -19.68
N THR A 42 -14.18 5.72 -19.58
CA THR A 42 -13.69 4.87 -20.66
C THR A 42 -14.84 4.28 -21.45
N ASP A 43 -14.58 3.67 -22.62
CA ASP A 43 -15.60 3.10 -23.51
C ASP A 43 -16.46 2.02 -22.82
N HIS A 44 -15.97 1.42 -21.76
CA HIS A 44 -16.63 0.33 -21.04
C HIS A 44 -17.03 0.70 -19.61
N ASN A 45 -16.76 1.91 -19.15
CA ASN A 45 -17.14 2.39 -17.82
C ASN A 45 -17.69 3.82 -17.93
N ASP A 46 -19.00 3.93 -17.99
CA ASP A 46 -19.77 5.17 -18.01
C ASP A 46 -20.20 5.65 -16.61
N GLU A 47 -19.76 4.95 -15.56
CA GLU A 47 -19.96 5.34 -14.18
C GLU A 47 -19.09 6.58 -13.84
N ASP A 48 -19.51 7.34 -12.83
CA ASP A 48 -18.75 8.48 -12.31
C ASP A 48 -17.49 8.08 -11.50
N TRP A 49 -17.21 6.78 -11.40
CA TRP A 49 -16.20 6.17 -10.54
C TRP A 49 -15.39 5.12 -11.30
N ASP A 50 -14.14 4.94 -10.90
CA ASP A 50 -13.39 3.75 -11.27
C ASP A 50 -14.06 2.52 -10.62
N MET A 51 -14.17 1.44 -11.38
CA MET A 51 -14.90 0.24 -10.95
C MET A 51 -13.97 -0.97 -10.89
N GLU A 52 -14.07 -1.74 -9.81
CA GLU A 52 -13.47 -3.07 -9.75
C GLU A 52 -14.32 -4.04 -10.55
N LEU A 53 -13.68 -4.81 -11.41
CA LEU A 53 -14.34 -5.81 -12.24
C LEU A 53 -14.63 -7.09 -11.46
N SER A 54 -15.68 -7.81 -11.86
CA SER A 54 -15.79 -9.24 -11.55
C SER A 54 -14.56 -9.98 -12.10
N PRO A 55 -14.26 -11.21 -11.63
CA PRO A 55 -13.12 -11.96 -12.16
C PRO A 55 -13.05 -11.90 -13.67
N ALA A 56 -11.92 -11.43 -14.16
CA ALA A 56 -11.67 -11.18 -15.58
C ALA A 56 -10.75 -12.25 -16.18
N ARG A 57 -10.77 -12.33 -17.50
CA ARG A 57 -9.79 -13.09 -18.27
C ARG A 57 -9.03 -12.13 -19.16
N MET A 58 -7.71 -12.19 -19.10
CA MET A 58 -6.83 -11.43 -19.96
C MET A 58 -6.01 -12.38 -20.83
N THR A 59 -6.21 -12.28 -22.13
CA THR A 59 -5.57 -13.14 -23.13
C THR A 59 -4.62 -12.32 -23.98
N PHE A 60 -3.34 -12.61 -23.89
CA PHE A 60 -2.30 -12.09 -24.77
C PHE A 60 -2.10 -13.03 -25.93
N ARG A 61 -2.13 -12.54 -27.17
CA ARG A 61 -1.82 -13.27 -28.40
C ARG A 61 -0.45 -12.85 -28.92
N GLY A 62 0.26 -13.78 -29.51
CA GLY A 62 1.66 -13.55 -29.87
C GLY A 62 2.55 -13.31 -28.65
N PHE A 63 2.21 -13.94 -27.52
CA PHE A 63 2.96 -13.78 -26.26
C PHE A 63 4.37 -14.36 -26.38
N ARG A 64 5.34 -13.55 -26.03
CA ARG A 64 6.77 -13.92 -26.03
C ARG A 64 7.41 -13.48 -24.71
N LEU A 65 7.70 -14.44 -23.85
CA LEU A 65 8.46 -14.16 -22.63
C LEU A 65 9.90 -13.76 -23.03
N VAL A 66 10.29 -12.56 -22.63
CA VAL A 66 11.68 -12.09 -22.76
C VAL A 66 12.51 -12.67 -21.61
N CYS A 67 12.09 -12.40 -20.37
CA CYS A 67 12.68 -13.03 -19.19
C CYS A 67 11.74 -13.01 -17.98
N PHE A 68 12.01 -13.91 -17.05
CA PHE A 68 11.52 -13.92 -15.68
C PHE A 68 12.72 -13.69 -14.75
N GLU A 69 12.70 -12.62 -13.97
CA GLU A 69 13.73 -12.27 -12.99
C GLU A 69 13.18 -12.44 -11.56
N PRO A 70 13.62 -13.46 -10.79
CA PRO A 70 13.27 -13.57 -9.39
C PRO A 70 13.78 -12.39 -8.58
N GLY A 71 13.09 -12.04 -7.52
CA GLY A 71 13.54 -11.03 -6.58
C GLY A 71 14.91 -11.33 -6.00
N ARG A 72 15.70 -10.27 -5.79
CA ARG A 72 17.03 -10.37 -5.20
C ARG A 72 17.02 -9.90 -3.77
N SER A 73 17.81 -10.53 -2.93
CA SER A 73 18.12 -9.99 -1.62
C SER A 73 18.96 -8.71 -1.76
N TRP A 74 18.76 -7.78 -0.86
CA TRP A 74 19.50 -6.52 -0.83
C TRP A 74 20.28 -6.38 0.48
N THR A 75 21.41 -5.72 0.43
CA THR A 75 22.22 -5.37 1.60
C THR A 75 22.64 -3.91 1.49
N THR A 76 23.11 -3.35 2.59
CA THR A 76 23.64 -1.98 2.60
C THR A 76 25.16 -2.05 2.55
N ASP A 77 25.77 -1.32 1.59
CA ASP A 77 27.22 -1.21 1.50
C ASP A 77 27.81 -0.27 2.56
N GLU A 78 29.13 -0.14 2.58
CA GLU A 78 29.87 0.70 3.54
C GLU A 78 29.51 2.20 3.45
N THR A 79 28.85 2.63 2.36
CA THR A 79 28.42 4.02 2.14
C THR A 79 26.95 4.25 2.53
N GLY A 80 26.25 3.21 3.02
CA GLY A 80 24.83 3.27 3.35
C GLY A 80 23.88 3.08 2.14
N LYS A 81 24.42 2.72 0.96
CA LYS A 81 23.64 2.50 -0.24
C LYS A 81 23.16 1.05 -0.33
N SER A 82 21.87 0.85 -0.66
CA SER A 82 21.33 -0.48 -0.95
C SER A 82 21.95 -1.05 -2.22
N VAL A 83 22.51 -2.24 -2.12
CA VAL A 83 23.11 -2.99 -3.23
C VAL A 83 22.55 -4.42 -3.26
N PRO A 84 22.30 -5.00 -4.45
CA PRO A 84 21.80 -6.35 -4.55
C PRO A 84 22.85 -7.38 -4.15
N VAL A 85 22.39 -8.46 -3.51
CA VAL A 85 23.23 -9.61 -3.15
C VAL A 85 23.20 -10.64 -4.26
N GLY A 86 24.36 -11.04 -4.74
CA GLY A 86 24.53 -12.05 -5.77
C GLY A 86 24.32 -11.56 -7.21
N PRO A 87 24.47 -12.45 -8.19
CA PRO A 87 24.29 -12.11 -9.59
C PRO A 87 22.81 -11.94 -9.95
N ARG A 88 22.55 -11.17 -11.00
CA ARG A 88 21.25 -11.14 -11.67
C ARG A 88 20.99 -12.50 -12.32
N VAL A 89 19.87 -13.12 -12.02
CA VAL A 89 19.46 -14.41 -12.61
C VAL A 89 18.26 -14.14 -13.51
N LEU A 90 18.34 -14.57 -14.75
CA LEU A 90 17.24 -14.44 -15.72
C LEU A 90 16.88 -15.80 -16.25
N TYR A 91 15.60 -16.14 -16.17
CA TYR A 91 15.04 -17.34 -16.78
C TYR A 91 14.31 -16.96 -18.06
N THR A 92 14.55 -17.68 -19.14
CA THR A 92 13.97 -17.41 -20.46
C THR A 92 13.27 -18.66 -21.01
N GLY A 93 12.46 -18.47 -22.07
CA GLY A 93 11.80 -19.59 -22.74
C GLY A 93 10.90 -20.42 -21.81
N GLU A 94 10.95 -21.74 -21.92
CA GLU A 94 10.06 -22.62 -21.18
C GLU A 94 10.29 -22.61 -19.66
N GLU A 95 11.54 -22.51 -19.22
CA GLU A 95 11.87 -22.44 -17.80
C GLU A 95 11.26 -21.18 -17.13
N GLY A 96 11.35 -20.02 -17.78
CA GLY A 96 10.69 -18.81 -17.30
C GLY A 96 9.17 -18.92 -17.31
N MET A 97 8.58 -19.56 -18.29
CA MET A 97 7.15 -19.83 -18.36
C MET A 97 6.66 -20.79 -17.28
N GLU A 98 7.44 -21.80 -16.95
CA GLU A 98 7.12 -22.71 -15.83
C GLU A 98 7.11 -22.00 -14.48
N LEU A 99 8.04 -21.05 -14.27
CA LEU A 99 8.07 -20.21 -13.08
C LEU A 99 6.84 -19.30 -13.00
N LEU A 100 6.51 -18.63 -14.11
CA LEU A 100 5.34 -17.75 -14.20
C LEU A 100 4.02 -18.53 -13.97
N ALA A 101 3.97 -19.80 -14.34
CA ALA A 101 2.78 -20.64 -14.19
C ALA A 101 2.60 -21.25 -12.80
N LYS A 102 3.61 -21.15 -11.93
CA LYS A 102 3.70 -21.90 -10.69
C LYS A 102 2.61 -21.55 -9.69
N GLU A 103 2.24 -20.27 -9.63
CA GLU A 103 1.33 -19.73 -8.62
C GLU A 103 0.57 -18.48 -9.09
N SER A 104 -0.34 -18.00 -8.26
CA SER A 104 -0.92 -16.68 -8.43
C SER A 104 0.03 -15.61 -7.86
N PHE A 105 -0.01 -14.43 -8.42
CA PHE A 105 0.82 -13.31 -8.01
C PHE A 105 0.04 -12.00 -8.07
N GLN A 106 0.40 -11.08 -7.20
CA GLN A 106 -0.14 -9.72 -7.19
C GLN A 106 0.75 -8.81 -8.04
N VAL A 107 0.12 -7.98 -8.86
CA VAL A 107 0.78 -7.04 -9.76
C VAL A 107 0.91 -5.68 -9.09
N PHE A 108 2.12 -5.11 -9.07
CA PHE A 108 2.36 -3.73 -8.63
C PHE A 108 2.29 -2.75 -9.78
N HIS A 109 2.74 -3.16 -10.95
CA HIS A 109 2.66 -2.36 -12.16
C HIS A 109 2.72 -3.23 -13.40
N LEU A 110 2.04 -2.78 -14.43
CA LEU A 110 2.19 -3.21 -15.82
C LEU A 110 2.54 -1.96 -16.63
N LYS A 111 3.73 -1.91 -17.19
CA LYS A 111 4.21 -0.75 -17.94
C LYS A 111 5.03 -1.16 -19.16
N ARG A 112 5.22 -0.24 -20.07
CA ARG A 112 6.20 -0.41 -21.15
C ARG A 112 7.54 0.14 -20.70
N GLU A 113 8.57 -0.71 -20.70
CA GLU A 113 9.93 -0.35 -20.34
C GLU A 113 10.84 -0.61 -21.54
N GLY A 114 11.30 0.47 -22.19
CA GLY A 114 12.05 0.36 -23.43
C GLY A 114 11.22 -0.26 -24.55
N ASP A 115 11.70 -1.37 -25.09
CA ASP A 115 11.04 -2.09 -26.21
C ASP A 115 10.05 -3.16 -25.73
N HIS A 116 10.05 -3.50 -24.44
CA HIS A 116 9.26 -4.58 -23.85
C HIS A 116 8.23 -4.10 -22.86
N TRP A 117 7.25 -4.95 -22.54
CA TRP A 117 6.36 -4.78 -21.42
C TRP A 117 6.97 -5.42 -20.18
N GLU A 118 6.79 -4.78 -19.04
CA GLU A 118 7.25 -5.24 -17.74
C GLU A 118 6.08 -5.34 -16.75
N ILE A 119 5.99 -6.47 -16.06
CA ILE A 119 5.17 -6.62 -14.88
C ILE A 119 6.10 -6.74 -13.66
N GLY A 120 5.93 -5.85 -12.69
CA GLY A 120 6.48 -6.03 -11.35
C GLY A 120 5.48 -6.73 -10.47
N CYS A 121 5.87 -7.81 -9.80
CA CYS A 121 4.97 -8.69 -9.07
C CYS A 121 5.50 -9.08 -7.69
N CYS A 122 4.58 -9.54 -6.81
CA CYS A 122 4.92 -10.38 -5.67
C CYS A 122 4.02 -11.61 -5.63
N GLY A 123 4.58 -12.72 -5.15
CA GLY A 123 3.88 -13.98 -4.94
C GLY A 123 4.41 -14.65 -3.68
N VAL A 124 4.57 -15.97 -3.69
CA VAL A 124 5.28 -16.70 -2.63
C VAL A 124 6.75 -16.29 -2.59
N GLU A 125 7.37 -16.08 -3.74
CA GLU A 125 8.63 -15.33 -3.81
C GLU A 125 8.36 -13.84 -3.59
N PRO A 126 9.14 -13.15 -2.74
CA PRO A 126 8.79 -11.82 -2.25
C PRO A 126 8.62 -10.77 -3.35
N TYR A 127 9.41 -10.82 -4.42
CA TYR A 127 9.28 -9.92 -5.57
C TYR A 127 9.90 -10.57 -6.80
N PHE A 128 9.27 -10.39 -7.96
CA PHE A 128 9.86 -10.78 -9.24
C PHE A 128 9.40 -9.84 -10.35
N THR A 129 10.12 -9.84 -11.46
CA THR A 129 9.80 -9.05 -12.65
C THR A 129 9.68 -9.99 -13.85
N VAL A 130 8.70 -9.73 -14.70
CA VAL A 130 8.50 -10.43 -15.97
C VAL A 130 8.57 -9.44 -17.10
N GLU A 131 9.50 -9.62 -18.02
CA GLU A 131 9.57 -8.89 -19.27
C GLU A 131 8.99 -9.75 -20.40
N PHE A 132 8.12 -9.18 -21.22
CA PHE A 132 7.45 -9.90 -22.31
C PHE A 132 6.99 -8.97 -23.43
N ASP A 133 6.66 -9.57 -24.57
CA ASP A 133 6.00 -8.91 -25.71
C ASP A 133 4.72 -9.64 -26.08
N PHE A 134 3.85 -8.96 -26.79
CA PHE A 134 2.65 -9.52 -27.37
C PHE A 134 2.21 -8.72 -28.58
N ASP A 135 1.37 -9.33 -29.42
CA ASP A 135 0.85 -8.69 -30.61
C ASP A 135 -0.51 -8.03 -30.35
N SER A 136 -1.35 -8.62 -29.50
CA SER A 136 -2.61 -8.05 -29.04
C SER A 136 -3.02 -8.62 -27.69
N VAL A 137 -3.87 -7.88 -26.97
CA VAL A 137 -4.44 -8.29 -25.69
C VAL A 137 -5.94 -8.12 -25.70
N GLU A 138 -6.63 -9.09 -25.12
CA GLU A 138 -8.08 -9.09 -24.94
C GLU A 138 -8.41 -9.29 -23.47
N ILE A 139 -9.23 -8.40 -22.91
CA ILE A 139 -9.73 -8.50 -21.54
C ILE A 139 -11.24 -8.71 -21.61
N THR A 140 -11.74 -9.76 -20.95
CA THR A 140 -13.16 -10.07 -20.87
C THR A 140 -13.60 -10.24 -19.42
N TRP A 141 -14.78 -9.70 -19.07
CA TRP A 141 -15.36 -9.84 -17.74
C TRP A 141 -16.89 -9.89 -17.78
N GLY A 142 -17.50 -10.31 -16.67
CA GLY A 142 -18.94 -10.49 -16.60
C GLY A 142 -19.69 -9.21 -16.28
N ASP A 143 -19.27 -8.51 -15.25
CA ASP A 143 -19.94 -7.34 -14.66
C ASP A 143 -18.96 -6.53 -13.82
N TYR A 144 -19.38 -5.39 -13.25
CA TYR A 144 -18.67 -4.70 -12.19
C TYR A 144 -18.96 -5.38 -10.85
N ALA A 145 -17.94 -5.51 -10.01
CA ALA A 145 -18.08 -6.06 -8.66
C ALA A 145 -18.49 -4.98 -7.66
N LYS A 146 -17.77 -3.87 -7.67
CA LYS A 146 -17.96 -2.72 -6.77
C LYS A 146 -17.17 -1.51 -7.31
N LYS A 147 -17.26 -0.37 -6.63
CA LYS A 147 -16.33 0.73 -6.87
C LYS A 147 -14.91 0.29 -6.57
N ALA A 148 -13.94 0.79 -7.34
CA ALA A 148 -12.54 0.61 -7.03
C ALA A 148 -12.25 1.01 -5.59
N TRP A 149 -11.33 0.29 -4.95
CA TRP A 149 -11.10 0.46 -3.53
C TRP A 149 -10.66 1.89 -3.15
N TYR A 150 -10.02 2.60 -4.03
CA TYR A 150 -9.57 3.99 -3.85
C TYR A 150 -10.68 5.03 -4.14
N GLU A 151 -11.75 4.66 -4.87
CA GLU A 151 -12.92 5.52 -5.12
C GLU A 151 -13.87 5.58 -3.94
N LEU A 152 -13.70 4.73 -2.95
CA LEU A 152 -14.46 4.86 -1.74
C LEU A 152 -14.01 6.15 -1.06
N HIS A 153 -14.87 7.18 -1.05
CA HIS A 153 -14.71 8.30 -0.12
C HIS A 153 -14.67 7.72 1.28
N ARG A 154 -13.45 7.55 1.80
CA ARG A 154 -13.28 6.78 3.00
C ARG A 154 -13.42 7.71 4.17
N TYR A 155 -14.57 7.61 4.75
CA TYR A 155 -14.85 8.18 6.04
C TYR A 155 -14.72 7.06 7.07
N TYR A 156 -13.68 7.15 7.89
CA TYR A 156 -13.42 6.18 8.92
C TYR A 156 -13.64 6.82 10.29
N PRO A 157 -14.76 6.51 10.97
CA PRO A 157 -14.97 6.94 12.35
C PRO A 157 -14.24 6.00 13.29
N PHE A 158 -13.44 6.57 14.17
CA PHE A 158 -12.76 5.86 15.24
C PHE A 158 -13.18 6.44 16.59
N GLN A 159 -13.16 5.61 17.63
CA GLN A 159 -13.26 6.07 19.01
C GLN A 159 -11.84 6.21 19.56
N VAL A 160 -11.46 7.38 19.97
CA VAL A 160 -10.16 7.65 20.58
C VAL A 160 -10.35 8.18 22.00
N THR A 161 -9.32 8.06 22.80
CA THR A 161 -9.27 8.67 24.13
C THR A 161 -8.42 9.94 24.04
N LEU A 162 -8.94 11.07 24.50
CA LEU A 162 -8.17 12.28 24.72
C LEU A 162 -7.76 12.35 26.19
N ASP A 163 -6.47 12.55 26.42
CA ASP A 163 -5.98 12.99 27.73
C ASP A 163 -6.10 14.51 27.82
N THR A 164 -6.67 14.97 28.93
CA THR A 164 -6.89 16.40 29.17
C THR A 164 -6.55 16.74 30.62
N ALA A 165 -6.43 18.00 30.95
CA ALA A 165 -6.22 18.45 32.34
C ALA A 165 -7.30 17.95 33.32
N ASP A 166 -8.51 17.72 32.82
CA ASP A 166 -9.67 17.26 33.61
C ASP A 166 -9.84 15.72 33.59
N GLY A 167 -8.91 15.00 32.96
CA GLY A 167 -8.92 13.53 32.83
C GLY A 167 -9.15 13.03 31.41
N ALA A 168 -9.29 11.71 31.27
CA ALA A 168 -9.43 11.05 29.99
C ALA A 168 -10.88 11.11 29.49
N VAL A 169 -11.08 11.53 28.26
CA VAL A 169 -12.40 11.64 27.61
C VAL A 169 -12.42 10.86 26.31
N ARG A 170 -13.53 10.18 26.02
CA ARG A 170 -13.71 9.51 24.72
C ARG A 170 -14.33 10.45 23.71
N GLU A 171 -13.69 10.54 22.57
CA GLU A 171 -14.14 11.35 21.44
C GLU A 171 -14.09 10.58 20.12
N LYS A 172 -14.84 11.08 19.14
CA LYS A 172 -14.85 10.55 17.79
C LYS A 172 -13.75 11.22 16.96
N LEU A 173 -12.80 10.44 16.50
CA LEU A 173 -11.84 10.81 15.45
C LEU A 173 -12.41 10.40 14.10
N GLU A 174 -12.38 11.32 13.16
CA GLU A 174 -12.83 11.10 11.80
C GLU A 174 -11.64 11.18 10.85
N ILE A 175 -11.34 10.10 10.16
CA ILE A 175 -10.37 10.10 9.06
C ILE A 175 -11.17 10.14 7.76
N SER A 176 -10.90 11.13 6.92
CA SER A 176 -11.46 11.24 5.57
C SER A 176 -10.35 11.23 4.54
N VAL A 177 -10.53 10.43 3.49
CA VAL A 177 -9.60 10.34 2.37
C VAL A 177 -10.26 10.96 1.16
N HIS A 178 -9.56 11.87 0.50
CA HIS A 178 -9.99 12.58 -0.71
C HIS A 178 -8.94 12.42 -1.80
N GLU A 179 -9.34 12.55 -3.05
CA GLU A 179 -8.42 12.69 -4.16
C GLU A 179 -8.26 14.18 -4.49
N GLU A 180 -7.05 14.68 -4.46
CA GLU A 180 -6.72 16.08 -4.72
C GLU A 180 -5.52 16.20 -5.67
N ASP A 181 -5.30 17.42 -6.19
CA ASP A 181 -4.06 17.74 -6.87
C ASP A 181 -2.97 17.93 -5.82
N VAL A 182 -2.05 16.97 -5.73
CA VAL A 182 -0.91 16.98 -4.80
C VAL A 182 0.40 17.23 -5.56
N TYR A 183 1.28 18.04 -4.98
CA TYR A 183 2.60 18.30 -5.54
C TYR A 183 3.58 17.27 -4.99
N ARG A 184 4.17 16.45 -5.86
CA ARG A 184 5.26 15.53 -5.49
C ARG A 184 6.57 15.97 -6.10
N VAL A 185 7.62 15.97 -5.29
CA VAL A 185 8.99 16.33 -5.73
C VAL A 185 9.44 15.37 -6.84
N GLY A 186 9.84 15.94 -7.96
CA GLY A 186 10.25 15.16 -9.14
C GLY A 186 9.12 14.77 -10.11
N MET A 187 7.86 14.83 -9.69
CA MET A 187 6.68 14.50 -10.53
C MET A 187 5.79 15.70 -10.83
N GLY A 188 5.90 16.80 -10.06
CA GLY A 188 5.03 17.96 -10.20
C GLY A 188 3.65 17.76 -9.57
N TRP A 189 2.63 18.44 -10.10
CA TRP A 189 1.24 18.29 -9.67
C TRP A 189 0.66 17.01 -10.29
N ILE A 190 0.19 16.11 -9.44
CA ILE A 190 -0.47 14.85 -9.82
C ILE A 190 -1.75 14.66 -9.03
N LYS A 191 -2.68 13.85 -9.54
CA LYS A 191 -3.79 13.36 -8.73
C LYS A 191 -3.24 12.35 -7.72
N GLY A 192 -3.61 12.53 -6.47
CA GLY A 192 -3.20 11.65 -5.40
C GLY A 192 -4.12 11.76 -4.19
N PRO A 193 -4.07 10.78 -3.29
CA PRO A 193 -4.86 10.83 -2.09
C PRO A 193 -4.37 11.96 -1.17
N SER A 194 -5.31 12.67 -0.56
CA SER A 194 -5.11 13.48 0.62
C SER A 194 -5.94 12.92 1.77
N VAL A 195 -5.43 13.04 2.99
CA VAL A 195 -6.11 12.55 4.19
C VAL A 195 -6.33 13.70 5.15
N ALA A 196 -7.54 13.83 5.65
CA ALA A 196 -7.83 14.73 6.75
C ALA A 196 -8.23 13.92 7.99
N ALA A 197 -7.62 14.23 9.12
CA ALA A 197 -8.01 13.75 10.44
C ALA A 197 -8.78 14.84 11.18
N GLY A 198 -9.96 14.55 11.70
CA GLY A 198 -10.81 15.52 12.35
C GLY A 198 -11.31 15.07 13.71
N ILE A 199 -11.35 15.99 14.67
CA ILE A 199 -11.96 15.77 15.97
C ILE A 199 -12.75 17.01 16.39
N GLN A 200 -13.87 16.79 17.07
CA GLN A 200 -14.63 17.89 17.65
C GLN A 200 -14.38 17.89 19.16
N TRP A 201 -13.84 19.01 19.66
CA TRP A 201 -13.52 19.19 21.06
C TRP A 201 -14.02 20.52 21.58
N ASN A 202 -14.79 20.51 22.68
CA ASN A 202 -15.36 21.71 23.30
C ASN A 202 -16.10 22.62 22.30
N GLY A 203 -16.89 22.03 21.38
CA GLY A 203 -17.67 22.76 20.38
C GLY A 203 -16.86 23.30 19.20
N LYS A 204 -15.53 23.12 19.16
CA LYS A 204 -14.65 23.49 18.06
C LYS A 204 -14.17 22.25 17.31
N ARG A 205 -14.13 22.35 15.97
CA ARG A 205 -13.55 21.31 15.12
C ARG A 205 -12.07 21.59 14.87
N TYR A 206 -11.24 20.59 15.08
CA TYR A 206 -9.82 20.59 14.77
C TYR A 206 -9.59 19.64 13.61
N LEU A 207 -8.76 20.04 12.65
CA LEU A 207 -8.46 19.26 11.45
C LEU A 207 -6.95 19.18 11.26
N GLY A 208 -6.43 17.99 11.04
CA GLY A 208 -5.07 17.73 10.59
C GLY A 208 -5.10 17.18 9.17
N ASP A 209 -4.08 17.50 8.39
CA ASP A 209 -3.96 17.17 6.98
C ASP A 209 -2.70 16.33 6.75
N GLY A 210 -2.81 15.25 5.96
CA GLY A 210 -1.71 14.41 5.52
C GLY A 210 -1.63 14.43 4.00
N THR A 211 -0.44 14.69 3.47
CA THR A 211 -0.21 14.86 2.03
C THR A 211 0.88 13.94 1.47
N ASP A 212 1.39 13.01 2.26
CA ASP A 212 2.48 12.12 1.89
C ASP A 212 2.06 10.63 1.92
N ASP A 213 2.95 9.71 1.60
CA ASP A 213 2.69 8.27 1.52
C ASP A 213 2.21 7.62 2.83
N PHE A 214 2.46 8.27 3.97
CA PHE A 214 1.99 7.87 5.32
C PHE A 214 0.76 8.67 5.79
N LEU A 215 -0.09 9.00 4.91
CA LEU A 215 -1.20 9.96 4.99
C LEU A 215 -1.98 9.99 6.31
N TRP A 216 -2.27 8.84 6.90
CA TRP A 216 -3.04 8.79 8.15
C TRP A 216 -2.22 9.24 9.35
N ILE A 217 -0.94 8.87 9.37
CA ILE A 217 -0.01 9.21 10.44
C ILE A 217 0.22 10.71 10.45
N ASP A 218 0.52 11.27 9.27
CA ASP A 218 0.76 12.71 9.10
C ASP A 218 -0.47 13.52 9.47
N ALA A 219 -1.66 13.10 9.01
CA ALA A 219 -2.89 13.79 9.34
C ALA A 219 -3.19 13.79 10.85
N VAL A 220 -2.92 12.67 11.55
CA VAL A 220 -3.11 12.58 13.00
C VAL A 220 -2.03 13.35 13.75
N ALA A 221 -0.78 13.35 13.27
CA ALA A 221 0.31 14.13 13.85
C ALA A 221 0.04 15.64 13.72
N ASP A 222 -0.39 16.08 12.55
CA ASP A 222 -0.78 17.48 12.31
C ASP A 222 -2.02 17.86 13.14
N LEU A 223 -3.01 16.97 13.26
CA LEU A 223 -4.15 17.17 14.16
C LEU A 223 -3.69 17.35 15.62
N GLN A 224 -2.78 16.51 16.09
CA GLN A 224 -2.25 16.58 17.45
C GLN A 224 -1.60 17.94 17.74
N LYS A 225 -0.82 18.49 16.79
CA LYS A 225 -0.19 19.82 16.89
C LYS A 225 -1.22 20.96 16.95
N LYS A 226 -2.40 20.76 16.38
CA LYS A 226 -3.48 21.75 16.34
C LYS A 226 -4.44 21.68 17.53
N LEU A 227 -4.41 20.59 18.31
CA LEU A 227 -5.19 20.48 19.54
C LEU A 227 -4.70 21.48 20.60
N PRO A 228 -5.57 21.90 21.55
CA PRO A 228 -5.15 22.76 22.65
C PRO A 228 -4.01 22.15 23.47
N GLU A 229 -3.18 22.99 24.05
CA GLU A 229 -2.14 22.56 24.99
C GLU A 229 -2.74 21.71 26.12
N GLY A 230 -2.11 20.59 26.42
CA GLY A 230 -2.57 19.62 27.42
C GLY A 230 -3.67 18.68 26.95
N VAL A 231 -4.03 18.70 25.65
CA VAL A 231 -4.95 17.72 25.04
C VAL A 231 -4.18 16.80 24.13
N THR A 232 -4.13 15.52 24.47
CA THR A 232 -3.34 14.51 23.73
C THR A 232 -4.21 13.33 23.30
N ILE A 233 -4.10 12.93 22.02
CA ILE A 233 -4.74 11.71 21.51
C ILE A 233 -3.99 10.51 22.08
N ARG A 234 -4.68 9.66 22.85
CA ARG A 234 -4.14 8.40 23.38
C ARG A 234 -4.55 7.25 22.47
N SER A 235 -3.58 6.70 21.75
CA SER A 235 -3.77 5.56 20.86
C SER A 235 -2.47 4.78 20.71
N CYS A 236 -2.51 3.61 20.11
CA CYS A 236 -1.28 2.85 19.82
C CYS A 236 -0.38 3.58 18.82
N LEU A 237 -0.93 4.41 17.93
CA LEU A 237 -0.17 5.25 17.00
C LEU A 237 0.63 6.35 17.71
N THR A 238 0.04 6.98 18.75
CA THR A 238 0.67 8.08 19.51
C THR A 238 1.44 7.60 20.73
N CYS A 239 1.60 6.28 20.87
CA CYS A 239 2.26 5.64 22.01
C CYS A 239 3.76 5.47 21.75
N ARG A 240 4.61 5.78 22.75
CA ARG A 240 6.07 5.57 22.67
C ARG A 240 6.47 4.11 22.35
N TYR A 241 5.60 3.14 22.61
CA TYR A 241 5.84 1.73 22.30
C TYR A 241 5.25 1.29 20.96
N GLY A 242 4.52 2.18 20.26
CA GLY A 242 3.91 1.91 18.99
C GLY A 242 4.86 2.19 17.83
N ASN A 243 5.40 1.17 17.20
CA ASN A 243 6.36 1.29 16.11
C ASN A 243 5.78 0.83 14.78
N LEU A 244 6.21 1.45 13.70
CA LEU A 244 5.93 1.00 12.33
C LEU A 244 6.89 -0.13 11.94
N CYS A 245 6.54 -0.90 10.91
CA CYS A 245 7.46 -1.89 10.35
C CYS A 245 8.46 -1.20 9.42
N PRO A 246 9.78 -1.28 9.67
CA PRO A 246 10.77 -0.67 8.79
C PRO A 246 10.88 -1.30 7.40
N CYS A 247 10.31 -2.50 7.22
CA CYS A 247 10.36 -3.27 5.97
C CYS A 247 9.09 -3.10 5.10
N GLY A 248 8.09 -2.37 5.60
CA GLY A 248 6.83 -2.10 4.91
C GLY A 248 5.69 -1.95 5.91
N ASN A 249 4.87 -0.93 5.75
CA ASN A 249 3.77 -0.65 6.65
C ASN A 249 2.47 -1.29 6.15
N GLU A 250 1.82 -2.02 7.03
CA GLU A 250 0.43 -2.41 6.83
C GLU A 250 -0.45 -1.22 7.24
N PRO A 251 -1.26 -0.65 6.33
CA PRO A 251 -2.09 0.50 6.63
C PRO A 251 -2.97 0.28 7.86
N GLY A 252 -2.99 1.24 8.76
CA GLY A 252 -3.77 1.19 10.00
C GLY A 252 -3.17 0.32 11.11
N LYS A 253 -1.92 -0.15 10.99
CA LYS A 253 -1.27 -1.03 11.97
C LYS A 253 0.06 -0.50 12.49
N VAL A 254 0.23 -0.63 13.81
CA VAL A 254 1.49 -0.47 14.53
C VAL A 254 1.82 -1.73 15.32
N TYR A 255 3.05 -1.82 15.78
CA TYR A 255 3.55 -2.96 16.56
C TYR A 255 4.01 -2.48 17.93
N CYS A 256 3.43 -3.07 18.98
CA CYS A 256 3.73 -2.69 20.36
C CYS A 256 5.05 -3.34 20.82
N LEU A 257 6.11 -2.56 20.96
CA LEU A 257 7.41 -3.01 21.44
C LEU A 257 7.59 -2.77 22.96
N LYS A 258 6.50 -2.71 23.72
CA LYS A 258 6.58 -2.60 25.19
C LYS A 258 7.32 -3.80 25.77
N GLY A 259 8.34 -3.52 26.59
CA GLY A 259 9.21 -4.52 27.20
C GLY A 259 10.45 -4.88 26.36
N GLU A 260 10.53 -4.38 25.13
CA GLU A 260 11.73 -4.49 24.30
C GLU A 260 12.68 -3.32 24.57
N SER A 261 13.98 -3.57 24.42
CA SER A 261 15.00 -2.51 24.52
C SER A 261 15.21 -1.92 23.13
N VAL A 262 14.56 -0.81 22.85
CA VAL A 262 14.61 -0.13 21.55
C VAL A 262 15.34 1.20 21.71
N THR A 263 16.49 1.34 21.06
CA THR A 263 17.34 2.53 21.11
C THR A 263 17.59 3.14 19.74
N CYS A 264 17.31 2.39 18.67
CA CYS A 264 17.48 2.85 17.29
C CYS A 264 16.65 2.01 16.32
N LYS A 265 16.54 2.45 15.07
CA LYS A 265 15.82 1.76 13.98
C LYS A 265 16.25 0.30 13.81
N MET A 266 17.54 -0.02 14.01
CA MET A 266 18.03 -1.40 13.85
C MET A 266 17.49 -2.35 14.91
N ASP A 267 17.15 -1.86 16.11
CA ASP A 267 16.53 -2.69 17.14
C ASP A 267 15.10 -3.04 16.71
N VAL A 268 14.39 -2.08 16.10
CA VAL A 268 13.06 -2.34 15.50
C VAL A 268 13.16 -3.35 14.35
N VAL A 269 14.14 -3.21 13.45
CA VAL A 269 14.36 -4.19 12.35
C VAL A 269 14.57 -5.60 12.94
N ARG A 270 15.46 -5.75 13.93
CA ARG A 270 15.73 -7.06 14.56
C ARG A 270 14.50 -7.69 15.20
N PHE A 271 13.60 -6.89 15.73
CA PHE A 271 12.34 -7.39 16.27
C PHE A 271 11.50 -8.10 15.21
N PHE A 272 11.53 -7.62 13.96
CA PHE A 272 10.81 -8.23 12.84
C PHE A 272 11.52 -9.44 12.21
N ASP A 273 12.78 -9.72 12.56
CA ASP A 273 13.48 -10.95 12.15
C ASP A 273 12.94 -12.20 12.87
N GLY A 274 12.19 -12.02 13.98
CA GLY A 274 11.52 -13.08 14.72
C GLY A 274 10.06 -13.24 14.36
N ASP A 275 9.34 -14.13 15.03
CA ASP A 275 7.90 -14.40 14.80
C ASP A 275 6.98 -13.67 15.82
N ASP A 276 7.54 -13.01 16.82
CA ASP A 276 6.78 -12.42 17.92
C ASP A 276 5.96 -11.18 17.50
N TRP A 277 6.34 -10.54 16.41
CA TRP A 277 5.66 -9.34 15.89
C TRP A 277 4.18 -9.57 15.56
N ILE A 278 3.80 -10.79 15.16
CA ILE A 278 2.41 -11.13 14.82
C ILE A 278 1.46 -10.87 16.00
N GLN A 279 1.90 -11.23 17.21
CA GLN A 279 1.12 -11.06 18.44
C GLN A 279 1.16 -9.61 18.97
N ARG A 280 2.13 -8.84 18.53
CA ARG A 280 2.34 -7.45 18.94
C ARG A 280 1.62 -6.44 18.05
N LYS A 281 0.98 -6.90 16.96
CA LYS A 281 0.23 -6.08 16.02
C LYS A 281 -0.98 -5.42 16.70
N LYS A 282 -1.15 -4.10 16.52
CA LYS A 282 -2.24 -3.28 17.04
C LYS A 282 -2.81 -2.40 15.93
N ALA A 283 -4.09 -2.06 16.01
CA ALA A 283 -4.63 -0.99 15.16
C ALA A 283 -4.11 0.38 15.63
N TYR A 284 -4.01 1.35 14.70
CA TYR A 284 -3.56 2.71 15.02
C TYR A 284 -4.29 3.31 16.21
N PHE A 285 -5.61 3.13 16.26
CA PHE A 285 -6.47 3.76 17.26
C PHE A 285 -6.89 2.81 18.40
N ASP A 286 -6.23 1.65 18.50
CA ASP A 286 -6.31 0.86 19.72
C ASP A 286 -5.75 1.64 20.91
N PHE A 287 -6.25 1.34 22.08
CA PHE A 287 -5.84 1.95 23.35
C PHE A 287 -5.57 0.89 24.41
N CYS A 288 -4.58 1.12 25.23
CA CYS A 288 -4.32 0.35 26.44
C CYS A 288 -4.00 1.26 27.62
N GLU A 289 -4.11 0.72 28.84
CA GLU A 289 -3.82 1.46 30.07
C GLU A 289 -2.35 1.81 30.24
N ASP A 290 -1.46 1.07 29.57
CA ASP A 290 -0.01 1.24 29.60
C ASP A 290 0.48 2.28 28.57
N TRP A 291 -0.41 3.06 27.99
CA TRP A 291 -0.03 4.10 27.04
C TRP A 291 0.87 5.17 27.70
N GLU A 292 1.94 5.52 27.01
CA GLU A 292 2.81 6.62 27.34
C GLU A 292 3.07 7.46 26.09
N ALA A 293 3.12 8.77 26.22
CA ALA A 293 3.40 9.66 25.11
C ALA A 293 4.80 9.42 24.53
N VAL A 294 4.94 9.62 23.23
CA VAL A 294 6.26 9.69 22.58
C VAL A 294 7.07 10.81 23.23
N SER A 295 8.33 10.56 23.49
CA SER A 295 9.24 11.49 24.19
C SER A 295 10.69 11.23 23.80
N ALA A 296 11.49 12.26 23.81
CA ALA A 296 12.90 12.23 23.37
C ALA A 296 13.83 11.28 24.18
N ASP A 297 13.38 10.75 25.32
CA ASP A 297 14.11 9.78 26.12
C ASP A 297 13.93 8.33 25.69
N HIS A 298 13.10 8.07 24.67
CA HIS A 298 12.80 6.74 24.13
C HIS A 298 12.72 6.77 22.62
N TYR A 299 13.46 5.89 21.96
CA TYR A 299 13.36 5.77 20.51
C TYR A 299 12.05 5.09 20.11
N THR A 300 11.30 5.73 19.23
CA THR A 300 10.06 5.22 18.64
C THR A 300 10.11 5.39 17.11
N TYR A 301 9.87 4.34 16.36
CA TYR A 301 9.85 4.40 14.90
C TYR A 301 8.40 4.53 14.41
N ASN A 302 7.84 5.72 14.49
CA ASN A 302 6.43 5.96 14.08
C ASN A 302 6.14 7.37 13.56
N ASP A 303 7.16 8.15 13.17
CA ASP A 303 7.04 9.49 12.58
C ASP A 303 6.23 10.51 13.42
N PHE A 304 5.95 10.18 14.68
CA PHE A 304 5.34 11.09 15.66
C PHE A 304 6.37 11.94 16.42
N GLU A 305 7.64 11.71 16.16
CA GLU A 305 8.70 12.55 16.72
C GLU A 305 8.71 13.91 16.05
N ASP A 306 8.67 14.97 16.85
CA ASP A 306 8.99 16.30 16.37
C ASP A 306 10.42 16.28 15.80
N GLU A 307 10.57 16.64 14.53
CA GLU A 307 11.83 17.09 13.98
C GLU A 307 12.23 18.37 14.73
N THR A 308 12.92 18.21 15.86
CA THR A 308 13.58 19.31 16.59
C THR A 308 15.03 19.46 16.12
#